data_8ffd4ae2b0fccf6a920b351e62257b6a
#
_entry.id   8ffd4ae2b0fccf6a920b351e62257b6a
#
_cell.length_a   1.000
_cell.length_b   1.000
_cell.length_c   1.000
_cell.angle_alpha   90.00
_cell.angle_beta   90.00
_cell.angle_gamma   90.00
#
_symmetry.space_group_name_H-M   'P 1'
#
loop_
_entity.id
_entity.type
_entity.pdbx_description
1 polymer ?
#
loop_
_entity_poly.entity_id
_entity_poly.type
_entity_poly.pdbx_seq_one_letter_code
_entity_poly.pdbx_strand_id
1 'polypeptide(L)'
;MKRKTLFIILATLVLSLTSCAMSTDEIATYLTSINSSYQNGAYEQAQTEIEKLNKSTKNMTEEQKSKYEELQPLIEYATQKSGEINNALNDAQSLCDQKMYYEASQALDKIATDYKLPPTEQKKFDEEKTTAENGIKSVKITDALKNVETIYNGGDYDKATEELSKIDT
;
A
#
# COMPACT_ATOMS: atom_id res chain seq x y z
N MET A 1 -25.61 -69.81 6.12
CA MET A 1 -25.39 -68.36 5.86
C MET A 1 -23.98 -68.01 6.28
N LYS A 2 -23.07 -67.79 5.36
CA LYS A 2 -21.62 -67.55 5.59
C LYS A 2 -21.40 -66.04 5.60
N ARG A 3 -21.09 -65.45 6.76
CA ARG A 3 -20.66 -64.05 6.87
C ARG A 3 -19.22 -63.95 6.40
N LYS A 4 -19.02 -63.25 5.29
CA LYS A 4 -17.69 -62.85 4.78
C LYS A 4 -17.27 -61.58 5.54
N THR A 5 -16.34 -61.73 6.45
CA THR A 5 -15.65 -60.62 7.11
C THR A 5 -14.69 -59.99 6.13
N LEU A 6 -15.02 -58.77 5.66
CA LEU A 6 -14.17 -57.95 4.81
C LEU A 6 -13.12 -57.28 5.70
N PHE A 7 -11.89 -57.75 5.65
CA PHE A 7 -10.75 -57.07 6.24
C PHE A 7 -10.41 -55.85 5.39
N ILE A 8 -10.79 -54.67 5.83
CA ILE A 8 -10.30 -53.41 5.29
C ILE A 8 -8.92 -53.20 5.86
N ILE A 9 -7.90 -53.50 5.07
CA ILE A 9 -6.51 -53.07 5.35
C ILE A 9 -6.48 -51.58 5.11
N LEU A 10 -6.61 -50.80 6.19
CA LEU A 10 -6.35 -49.36 6.19
C LEU A 10 -4.82 -49.20 6.06
N ALA A 11 -4.34 -49.11 4.84
CA ALA A 11 -2.97 -48.70 4.57
C ALA A 11 -2.88 -47.23 5.00
N THR A 12 -2.51 -46.98 6.26
CA THR A 12 -2.03 -45.70 6.71
C THR A 12 -0.75 -45.38 5.93
N LEU A 13 -0.93 -44.69 4.81
CA LEU A 13 0.14 -44.01 4.14
C LEU A 13 0.63 -42.92 5.11
N VAL A 14 1.57 -43.28 5.95
CA VAL A 14 2.39 -42.32 6.68
C VAL A 14 3.20 -41.60 5.62
N LEU A 15 2.61 -40.52 5.09
CA LEU A 15 3.38 -39.48 4.44
C LEU A 15 4.35 -38.98 5.49
N SER A 16 5.50 -39.61 5.56
CA SER A 16 6.67 -39.01 6.18
C SER A 16 6.89 -37.70 5.44
N LEU A 17 6.35 -36.61 6.03
CA LEU A 17 6.76 -35.27 5.74
C LEU A 17 8.23 -35.20 6.17
N THR A 18 9.11 -35.77 5.35
CA THR A 18 10.50 -35.36 5.35
C THR A 18 10.43 -33.88 5.05
N SER A 19 10.60 -33.07 6.08
CA SER A 19 10.89 -31.64 5.97
C SER A 19 12.17 -31.55 5.14
N CYS A 20 12.05 -31.68 3.82
CA CYS A 20 13.15 -31.43 2.90
C CYS A 20 13.40 -29.95 3.02
N ALA A 21 14.47 -29.59 3.73
CA ALA A 21 14.92 -28.21 3.82
C ALA A 21 15.17 -27.76 2.38
N MET A 22 14.63 -26.58 2.02
CA MET A 22 14.77 -26.02 0.68
C MET A 22 16.22 -25.87 0.30
N SER A 23 16.54 -26.12 -0.96
CA SER A 23 17.84 -25.82 -1.54
C SER A 23 18.06 -24.28 -1.62
N THR A 24 19.29 -23.86 -1.77
CA THR A 24 19.66 -22.44 -1.92
C THR A 24 18.93 -21.79 -3.10
N ASP A 25 18.77 -22.49 -4.23
CA ASP A 25 18.08 -21.97 -5.43
C ASP A 25 16.58 -21.84 -5.20
N GLU A 26 15.96 -22.80 -4.50
CA GLU A 26 14.55 -22.70 -4.11
C GLU A 26 14.32 -21.54 -3.17
N ILE A 27 15.20 -21.32 -2.20
CA ILE A 27 15.15 -20.17 -1.28
C ILE A 27 15.23 -18.85 -2.06
N ALA A 28 16.14 -18.73 -3.04
CA ALA A 28 16.23 -17.54 -3.88
C ALA A 28 14.93 -17.24 -4.64
N THR A 29 14.32 -18.29 -5.19
CA THR A 29 13.04 -18.20 -5.89
C THR A 29 11.92 -17.77 -4.95
N TYR A 30 11.84 -18.36 -3.76
CA TYR A 30 10.86 -17.96 -2.74
C TYR A 30 11.04 -16.52 -2.28
N LEU A 31 12.25 -16.06 -2.00
CA LEU A 31 12.52 -14.66 -1.60
C LEU A 31 12.11 -13.68 -2.71
N THR A 32 12.26 -14.05 -3.97
CA THR A 32 11.80 -13.26 -5.10
C THR A 32 10.27 -13.20 -5.16
N SER A 33 9.60 -14.34 -4.96
CA SER A 33 8.12 -14.42 -4.92
C SER A 33 7.56 -13.60 -3.76
N ILE A 34 8.13 -13.75 -2.57
CA ILE A 34 7.75 -13.01 -1.35
C ILE A 34 7.85 -11.50 -1.58
N ASN A 35 8.99 -11.04 -2.12
CA ASN A 35 9.17 -9.63 -2.41
C ASN A 35 8.15 -9.13 -3.44
N SER A 36 7.88 -9.92 -4.49
CA SER A 36 6.86 -9.58 -5.49
C SER A 36 5.46 -9.49 -4.87
N SER A 37 5.08 -10.44 -4.03
CA SER A 37 3.80 -10.42 -3.31
C SER A 37 3.68 -9.20 -2.41
N TYR A 38 4.75 -8.85 -1.68
CA TYR A 38 4.80 -7.65 -0.84
C TYR A 38 4.65 -6.36 -1.66
N GLN A 39 5.38 -6.24 -2.78
CA GLN A 39 5.32 -5.07 -3.66
C GLN A 39 3.94 -4.87 -4.33
N ASN A 40 3.22 -5.97 -4.53
CA ASN A 40 1.89 -5.97 -5.14
C ASN A 40 0.73 -5.91 -4.13
N GLY A 41 1.01 -5.77 -2.83
CA GLY A 41 -0.01 -5.66 -1.79
C GLY A 41 -0.64 -6.99 -1.37
N ALA A 42 -0.10 -8.13 -1.82
CA ALA A 42 -0.55 -9.47 -1.42
C ALA A 42 0.13 -9.90 -0.11
N TYR A 43 -0.08 -9.10 0.96
CA TYR A 43 0.67 -9.22 2.23
C TYR A 43 0.43 -10.54 2.95
N GLU A 44 -0.79 -11.07 2.97
CA GLU A 44 -1.11 -12.37 3.58
C GLU A 44 -0.41 -13.53 2.85
N GLN A 45 -0.30 -13.44 1.51
CA GLN A 45 0.45 -14.41 0.72
C GLN A 45 1.94 -14.32 1.06
N ALA A 46 2.50 -13.11 1.06
CA ALA A 46 3.90 -12.87 1.43
C ALA A 46 4.20 -13.38 2.85
N GLN A 47 3.29 -13.17 3.81
CA GLN A 47 3.39 -13.68 5.17
C GLN A 47 3.41 -15.20 5.21
N THR A 48 2.51 -15.84 4.48
CA THR A 48 2.46 -17.32 4.39
C THR A 48 3.74 -17.90 3.79
N GLU A 49 4.29 -17.25 2.76
CA GLU A 49 5.51 -17.69 2.08
C GLU A 49 6.75 -17.49 2.97
N ILE A 50 6.85 -16.36 3.70
CA ILE A 50 7.98 -16.10 4.60
C ILE A 50 8.00 -17.05 5.80
N GLU A 51 6.83 -17.45 6.31
CA GLU A 51 6.71 -18.45 7.37
C GLU A 51 7.20 -19.84 6.93
N LYS A 52 6.99 -20.21 5.66
CA LYS A 52 7.54 -21.45 5.09
C LYS A 52 9.07 -21.41 5.04
N LEU A 53 9.65 -20.26 4.66
CA LEU A 53 11.10 -20.09 4.63
C LEU A 53 11.74 -20.15 6.01
N ASN A 54 11.03 -19.81 7.07
CA ASN A 54 11.54 -19.84 8.45
C ASN A 54 12.15 -21.20 8.82
N LYS A 55 11.61 -22.30 8.27
CA LYS A 55 12.10 -23.66 8.49
C LYS A 55 13.41 -23.97 7.74
N SER A 56 13.79 -23.14 6.79
CA SER A 56 14.95 -23.34 5.90
C SER A 56 16.07 -22.32 6.11
N THR A 57 15.98 -21.48 7.15
CA THR A 57 16.94 -20.39 7.43
C THR A 57 18.40 -20.88 7.57
N LYS A 58 18.60 -22.12 8.00
CA LYS A 58 19.93 -22.74 8.13
C LYS A 58 20.62 -22.99 6.79
N ASN A 59 19.86 -23.02 5.70
CA ASN A 59 20.36 -23.28 4.35
C ASN A 59 20.53 -21.99 3.54
N MET A 60 20.24 -20.84 4.13
CA MET A 60 20.38 -19.55 3.49
C MET A 60 21.85 -19.15 3.39
N THR A 61 22.23 -18.56 2.25
CA THR A 61 23.45 -17.77 2.18
C THR A 61 23.32 -16.50 3.03
N GLU A 62 24.43 -15.84 3.34
CA GLU A 62 24.39 -14.57 4.09
C GLU A 62 23.55 -13.50 3.39
N GLU A 63 23.60 -13.42 2.04
CA GLU A 63 22.79 -12.50 1.26
C GLU A 63 21.28 -12.82 1.37
N GLN A 64 20.93 -14.10 1.25
CA GLN A 64 19.55 -14.56 1.39
C GLN A 64 19.01 -14.31 2.80
N LYS A 65 19.83 -14.52 3.81
CA LYS A 65 19.49 -14.26 5.21
C LYS A 65 19.25 -12.78 5.45
N SER A 66 20.12 -11.91 4.95
CA SER A 66 19.96 -10.46 5.03
C SER A 66 18.63 -10.01 4.39
N LYS A 67 18.31 -10.52 3.20
CA LYS A 67 17.06 -10.21 2.51
C LYS A 67 15.81 -10.74 3.24
N TYR A 68 15.92 -11.93 3.83
CA TYR A 68 14.84 -12.49 4.66
C TYR A 68 14.58 -11.63 5.90
N GLU A 69 15.64 -11.25 6.62
CA GLU A 69 15.58 -10.41 7.82
C GLU A 69 15.06 -8.98 7.53
N GLU A 70 15.31 -8.47 6.31
CA GLU A 70 14.74 -7.19 5.85
C GLU A 70 13.25 -7.31 5.56
N LEU A 71 12.82 -8.35 4.83
CA LEU A 71 11.43 -8.51 4.38
C LEU A 71 10.47 -8.88 5.50
N GLN A 72 10.90 -9.71 6.44
CA GLN A 72 10.02 -10.24 7.49
C GLN A 72 9.27 -9.15 8.27
N PRO A 73 9.94 -8.15 8.88
CA PRO A 73 9.25 -7.11 9.65
C PRO A 73 8.39 -6.20 8.77
N LEU A 74 8.75 -6.00 7.50
CA LEU A 74 7.97 -5.19 6.57
C LEU A 74 6.64 -5.87 6.22
N ILE A 75 6.68 -7.18 5.97
CA ILE A 75 5.50 -7.97 5.65
C ILE A 75 4.58 -8.08 6.85
N GLU A 76 5.14 -8.37 8.04
CA GLU A 76 4.37 -8.43 9.28
C GLU A 76 3.63 -7.11 9.55
N TYR A 77 4.34 -5.99 9.44
CA TYR A 77 3.74 -4.65 9.58
C TYR A 77 2.63 -4.41 8.55
N ALA A 78 2.90 -4.71 7.26
CA ALA A 78 1.94 -4.50 6.19
C ALA A 78 0.68 -5.37 6.39
N THR A 79 0.84 -6.64 6.77
CA THR A 79 -0.28 -7.55 7.07
C THR A 79 -1.16 -7.03 8.19
N GLN A 80 -0.56 -6.42 9.23
CA GLN A 80 -1.29 -5.89 10.38
C GLN A 80 -1.95 -4.53 10.10
N LYS A 81 -1.30 -3.66 9.32
CA LYS A 81 -1.66 -2.25 9.21
C LYS A 81 -2.31 -1.82 7.90
N SER A 82 -2.20 -2.59 6.83
CA SER A 82 -2.75 -2.21 5.52
C SER A 82 -4.25 -1.90 5.56
N GLY A 83 -5.02 -2.63 6.35
CA GLY A 83 -6.46 -2.38 6.51
C GLY A 83 -6.76 -1.01 7.13
N GLU A 84 -6.05 -0.64 8.21
CA GLU A 84 -6.20 0.68 8.86
C GLU A 84 -5.77 1.81 7.93
N ILE A 85 -4.62 1.62 7.25
CA ILE A 85 -4.08 2.61 6.30
C ILE A 85 -5.04 2.81 5.12
N ASN A 86 -5.56 1.72 4.54
CA ASN A 86 -6.49 1.81 3.43
C ASN A 86 -7.80 2.51 3.79
N ASN A 87 -8.31 2.30 5.01
CA ASN A 87 -9.48 3.02 5.49
C ASN A 87 -9.20 4.53 5.58
N ALA A 88 -8.06 4.92 6.17
CA ALA A 88 -7.68 6.32 6.27
C ALA A 88 -7.46 6.98 4.89
N LEU A 89 -6.87 6.26 3.94
CA LEU A 89 -6.72 6.73 2.55
C LEU A 89 -8.08 6.87 1.84
N ASN A 90 -9.02 5.96 2.05
CA ASN A 90 -10.37 6.06 1.51
C ASN A 90 -11.13 7.27 2.08
N ASP A 91 -10.92 7.59 3.37
CA ASP A 91 -11.51 8.78 3.98
C ASP A 91 -10.93 10.05 3.36
N ALA A 92 -9.61 10.12 3.13
CA ALA A 92 -8.98 11.24 2.43
C ALA A 92 -9.48 11.38 0.98
N GLN A 93 -9.62 10.28 0.25
CA GLN A 93 -10.21 10.27 -1.09
C GLN A 93 -11.65 10.81 -1.07
N SER A 94 -12.47 10.38 -0.11
CA SER A 94 -13.84 10.88 0.05
C SER A 94 -13.90 12.39 0.26
N LEU A 95 -12.93 12.96 0.99
CA LEU A 95 -12.80 14.41 1.14
C LEU A 95 -12.45 15.09 -0.19
N CYS A 96 -11.55 14.52 -0.99
CA CYS A 96 -11.25 15.01 -2.34
C CYS A 96 -12.49 15.00 -3.25
N ASP A 97 -13.26 13.93 -3.23
CA ASP A 97 -14.51 13.78 -4.02
C ASP A 97 -15.55 14.83 -3.62
N GLN A 98 -15.59 15.21 -2.35
CA GLN A 98 -16.42 16.28 -1.81
C GLN A 98 -15.84 17.69 -2.06
N LYS A 99 -14.68 17.81 -2.73
CA LYS A 99 -13.92 19.05 -2.95
C LYS A 99 -13.43 19.73 -1.67
N MET A 100 -13.33 18.98 -0.60
CA MET A 100 -12.76 19.42 0.69
C MET A 100 -11.23 19.19 0.70
N TYR A 101 -10.54 19.84 -0.23
CA TYR A 101 -9.14 19.54 -0.55
C TYR A 101 -8.16 19.89 0.57
N TYR A 102 -8.45 20.93 1.38
CA TYR A 102 -7.63 21.28 2.53
C TYR A 102 -7.74 20.23 3.65
N GLU A 103 -8.94 19.76 3.92
CA GLU A 103 -9.20 18.70 4.89
C GLU A 103 -8.58 17.37 4.42
N ALA A 104 -8.67 17.07 3.12
CA ALA A 104 -8.01 15.92 2.52
C ALA A 104 -6.48 15.98 2.70
N SER A 105 -5.86 17.13 2.42
CA SER A 105 -4.44 17.34 2.62
C SER A 105 -4.02 17.14 4.09
N GLN A 106 -4.79 17.66 5.04
CA GLN A 106 -4.53 17.46 6.47
C GLN A 106 -4.66 16.00 6.90
N ALA A 107 -5.65 15.28 6.36
CA ALA A 107 -5.82 13.85 6.62
C ALA A 107 -4.63 13.04 6.07
N LEU A 108 -4.14 13.37 4.88
CA LEU A 108 -2.97 12.75 4.27
C LEU A 108 -1.69 13.04 5.07
N ASP A 109 -1.47 14.27 5.52
CA ASP A 109 -0.33 14.61 6.36
C ASP A 109 -0.32 13.81 7.68
N LYS A 110 -1.51 13.57 8.24
CA LYS A 110 -1.65 12.71 9.41
C LYS A 110 -1.31 11.26 9.10
N ILE A 111 -1.76 10.72 7.96
CA ILE A 111 -1.41 9.37 7.54
C ILE A 111 0.11 9.21 7.40
N ALA A 112 0.79 10.18 6.77
CA ALA A 112 2.24 10.17 6.61
C ALA A 112 3.00 10.23 7.95
N THR A 113 2.39 10.83 8.98
CA THR A 113 2.97 10.92 10.32
C THR A 113 2.75 9.64 11.13
N ASP A 114 1.55 9.06 11.05
CA ASP A 114 1.10 7.97 11.91
C ASP A 114 1.52 6.58 11.39
N TYR A 115 1.77 6.45 10.07
CA TYR A 115 2.02 5.16 9.43
C TYR A 115 3.28 5.15 8.57
N LYS A 116 3.96 4.00 8.58
CA LYS A 116 4.95 3.66 7.56
C LYS A 116 4.20 3.00 6.40
N LEU A 117 4.09 3.70 5.27
CA LEU A 117 3.29 3.22 4.14
C LEU A 117 3.98 2.05 3.41
N PRO A 118 3.32 0.87 3.32
CA PRO A 118 3.77 -0.19 2.42
C PRO A 118 3.62 0.22 0.93
N PRO A 119 4.27 -0.48 -0.01
CA PRO A 119 4.38 -0.01 -1.40
C PRO A 119 3.05 0.32 -2.11
N THR A 120 2.03 -0.51 -1.92
CA THR A 120 0.72 -0.30 -2.55
C THR A 120 0.00 0.90 -1.94
N GLU A 121 0.03 1.04 -0.63
CA GLU A 121 -0.55 2.14 0.12
C GLU A 121 0.21 3.45 -0.15
N GLN A 122 1.53 3.39 -0.30
CA GLN A 122 2.35 4.55 -0.69
C GLN A 122 1.91 5.09 -2.05
N LYS A 123 1.73 4.22 -3.04
CA LYS A 123 1.27 4.64 -4.38
C LYS A 123 -0.09 5.34 -4.31
N LYS A 124 -1.04 4.76 -3.59
CA LYS A 124 -2.37 5.35 -3.40
C LYS A 124 -2.30 6.68 -2.67
N PHE A 125 -1.47 6.78 -1.63
CA PHE A 125 -1.21 8.04 -0.92
C PHE A 125 -0.69 9.13 -1.85
N ASP A 126 0.28 8.82 -2.71
CA ASP A 126 0.87 9.78 -3.65
C ASP A 126 -0.17 10.28 -4.68
N GLU A 127 -1.05 9.39 -5.15
CA GLU A 127 -2.17 9.72 -6.04
C GLU A 127 -3.17 10.67 -5.36
N GLU A 128 -3.60 10.37 -4.14
CA GLU A 128 -4.54 11.21 -3.38
C GLU A 128 -3.92 12.56 -2.99
N LYS A 129 -2.64 12.57 -2.61
CA LYS A 129 -1.90 13.80 -2.31
C LYS A 129 -1.85 14.72 -3.53
N THR A 130 -1.54 14.18 -4.69
CA THR A 130 -1.54 14.94 -5.96
C THR A 130 -2.94 15.50 -6.25
N THR A 131 -3.99 14.72 -6.01
CA THR A 131 -5.37 15.14 -6.21
C THR A 131 -5.74 16.31 -5.29
N ALA A 132 -5.40 16.20 -4.00
CA ALA A 132 -5.67 17.25 -3.02
C ALA A 132 -4.90 18.55 -3.34
N GLU A 133 -3.61 18.46 -3.68
CA GLU A 133 -2.77 19.61 -4.05
C GLU A 133 -3.30 20.34 -5.30
N ASN A 134 -3.68 19.59 -6.34
CA ASN A 134 -4.28 20.16 -7.55
C ASN A 134 -5.65 20.80 -7.26
N GLY A 135 -6.45 20.17 -6.39
CA GLY A 135 -7.71 20.73 -5.93
C GLY A 135 -7.53 22.06 -5.19
N ILE A 136 -6.57 22.13 -4.27
CA ILE A 136 -6.22 23.37 -3.55
C ILE A 136 -5.77 24.46 -4.54
N LYS A 137 -4.91 24.11 -5.50
CA LYS A 137 -4.47 25.04 -6.55
C LYS A 137 -5.67 25.57 -7.34
N SER A 138 -6.58 24.70 -7.76
CA SER A 138 -7.78 25.06 -8.49
C SER A 138 -8.70 26.00 -7.70
N VAL A 139 -8.90 25.76 -6.41
CA VAL A 139 -9.67 26.65 -5.53
C VAL A 139 -9.03 28.03 -5.44
N LYS A 140 -7.72 28.10 -5.20
CA LYS A 140 -6.98 29.37 -5.15
C LYS A 140 -7.10 30.19 -6.44
N ILE A 141 -6.96 29.52 -7.60
CA ILE A 141 -7.12 30.18 -8.91
C ILE A 141 -8.56 30.70 -9.06
N THR A 142 -9.57 29.90 -8.71
CA THR A 142 -10.96 30.28 -8.81
C THR A 142 -11.26 31.50 -7.94
N ASP A 143 -10.78 31.51 -6.70
CA ASP A 143 -10.97 32.65 -5.78
C ASP A 143 -10.23 33.90 -6.26
N ALA A 144 -9.02 33.76 -6.81
CA ALA A 144 -8.28 34.87 -7.39
C ALA A 144 -9.01 35.45 -8.61
N LEU A 145 -9.51 34.62 -9.52
CA LEU A 145 -10.31 35.05 -10.67
C LEU A 145 -11.59 35.78 -10.25
N LYS A 146 -12.29 35.29 -9.23
CA LYS A 146 -13.48 35.94 -8.66
C LYS A 146 -13.15 37.32 -8.07
N ASN A 147 -11.98 37.45 -7.42
CA ASN A 147 -11.50 38.75 -6.95
C ASN A 147 -11.22 39.71 -8.11
N VAL A 148 -10.53 39.25 -9.16
CA VAL A 148 -10.30 40.03 -10.38
C VAL A 148 -11.61 40.50 -11.02
N GLU A 149 -12.60 39.60 -11.15
CA GLU A 149 -13.94 39.94 -11.67
C GLU A 149 -14.61 41.01 -10.81
N THR A 150 -14.52 40.93 -9.50
CA THR A 150 -15.09 41.92 -8.59
C THR A 150 -14.45 43.30 -8.79
N ILE A 151 -13.12 43.36 -8.93
CA ILE A 151 -12.36 44.62 -9.18
C ILE A 151 -12.75 45.21 -10.54
N TYR A 152 -12.83 44.36 -11.57
CA TYR A 152 -13.21 44.74 -12.95
C TYR A 152 -14.64 45.34 -12.96
N ASN A 153 -15.61 44.70 -12.34
CA ASN A 153 -16.99 45.16 -12.25
C ASN A 153 -17.11 46.46 -11.41
N GLY A 154 -16.16 46.71 -10.51
CA GLY A 154 -16.02 47.97 -9.77
C GLY A 154 -15.46 49.13 -10.59
N GLY A 155 -15.02 48.88 -11.86
CA GLY A 155 -14.47 49.87 -12.79
C GLY A 155 -12.97 50.17 -12.65
N ASP A 156 -12.25 49.43 -11.81
CA ASP A 156 -10.79 49.58 -11.65
C ASP A 156 -10.07 48.60 -12.58
N TYR A 157 -10.02 48.93 -13.86
CA TYR A 157 -9.48 48.07 -14.91
C TYR A 157 -7.98 47.84 -14.81
N ASP A 158 -7.23 48.86 -14.37
CA ASP A 158 -5.77 48.76 -14.24
C ASP A 158 -5.41 47.77 -13.13
N LYS A 159 -6.07 47.88 -11.98
CA LYS A 159 -5.90 46.96 -10.87
C LYS A 159 -6.37 45.54 -11.19
N ALA A 160 -7.48 45.39 -11.92
CA ALA A 160 -7.94 44.07 -12.37
C ALA A 160 -6.90 43.39 -13.25
N THR A 161 -6.26 44.16 -14.17
CA THR A 161 -5.19 43.64 -15.05
C THR A 161 -3.94 43.25 -14.24
N GLU A 162 -3.56 44.06 -13.26
CA GLU A 162 -2.45 43.76 -12.35
C GLU A 162 -2.68 42.43 -11.59
N GLU A 163 -3.86 42.33 -10.94
CA GLU A 163 -4.19 41.09 -10.17
C GLU A 163 -4.29 39.86 -11.06
N LEU A 164 -4.84 40.01 -12.28
CA LEU A 164 -4.88 38.91 -13.24
C LEU A 164 -3.49 38.38 -13.62
N SER A 165 -2.50 39.31 -13.76
CA SER A 165 -1.13 38.94 -14.10
C SER A 165 -0.39 38.17 -13.00
N LYS A 166 -0.90 38.19 -11.75
CA LYS A 166 -0.34 37.48 -10.60
C LYS A 166 -0.84 36.06 -10.47
N ILE A 167 -1.85 35.67 -11.26
CA ILE A 167 -2.42 34.32 -11.19
C ILE A 167 -1.53 33.36 -11.97
N ASP A 168 -0.75 32.52 -11.24
CA ASP A 168 -0.01 31.41 -11.81
C ASP A 168 -0.96 30.31 -12.25
N THR A 169 -0.87 29.92 -13.52
CA THR A 169 -1.68 28.83 -14.12
C THR A 169 -0.99 27.49 -14.04
#